data_a850425780220716b4d161c2cc7708a5
#
_entry.id   a850425780220716b4d161c2cc7708a5
#
_cell.length_a   1.000
_cell.length_b   1.000
_cell.length_c   1.000
_cell.angle_alpha   90.00
_cell.angle_beta   90.00
_cell.angle_gamma   90.00
#
_symmetry.space_group_name_H-M   'P 1'
#
loop_
_entity.id
_entity.type
_entity.pdbx_description
1 polymer ?
#
loop_
_entity_poly.entity_id
_entity_poly.type
_entity_poly.pdbx_seq_one_letter_code
_entity_poly.pdbx_strand_id
1 'polypeptide(L)'
;TLSSSSAASDVYKRQRKDFAEAAAVVLLEDGHIGQVYELGGDVAWNYTELAGAIAEVTGREVEYQPLTADEQLAGLQAAGLDEGTAGFVVALDSGIAAGALADTDGTLARLIGRPTTPLVDGIRAIA
;
A
#
# COMPACT_ATOMS: atom_id res chain seq x y z
N THR A 1 5.17 17.17 -3.58
CA THR A 1 3.81 16.75 -3.88
C THR A 1 3.86 15.29 -4.34
N LEU A 2 3.31 14.39 -3.54
CA LEU A 2 3.13 13.01 -3.95
C LEU A 2 1.94 12.95 -4.92
N SER A 3 2.19 12.64 -6.17
CA SER A 3 1.16 12.05 -7.00
C SER A 3 0.97 10.60 -6.51
N SER A 4 -0.26 10.20 -6.27
CA SER A 4 -0.66 8.97 -5.59
C SER A 4 -0.10 7.67 -6.18
N SER A 5 0.44 7.67 -7.38
CA SER A 5 0.78 6.46 -8.12
C SER A 5 2.21 5.94 -7.96
N SER A 6 3.22 6.78 -7.75
CA SER A 6 4.61 6.28 -7.76
C SER A 6 5.14 5.87 -6.38
N ALA A 7 4.86 6.65 -5.34
CA ALA A 7 5.33 6.32 -3.99
C ALA A 7 4.55 5.14 -3.38
N ALA A 8 3.24 5.06 -3.62
CA ALA A 8 2.44 3.89 -3.23
C ALA A 8 2.93 2.62 -3.91
N SER A 9 3.27 2.67 -5.20
CA SER A 9 3.80 1.52 -5.95
C SER A 9 5.08 0.95 -5.34
N ASP A 10 5.95 1.77 -4.79
CA ASP A 10 7.25 1.32 -4.22
C ASP A 10 7.11 0.76 -2.80
N VAL A 11 6.20 1.28 -1.99
CA VAL A 11 5.82 0.69 -0.69
C VAL A 11 5.19 -0.70 -0.89
N TYR A 12 4.37 -0.88 -1.92
CA TYR A 12 3.83 -2.20 -2.30
C TYR A 12 4.91 -3.24 -2.63
N LYS A 13 6.07 -2.85 -3.13
CA LYS A 13 7.14 -3.81 -3.48
C LYS A 13 7.70 -4.56 -2.28
N ARG A 14 7.68 -3.99 -1.08
CA ARG A 14 8.17 -4.67 0.13
C ARG A 14 7.11 -5.46 0.85
N GLN A 15 5.89 -4.97 0.89
CA GLN A 15 4.77 -5.80 1.32
C GLN A 15 4.65 -7.05 0.44
N ARG A 16 5.00 -6.96 -0.84
CA ARG A 16 5.09 -8.12 -1.73
C ARG A 16 6.07 -9.19 -1.24
N LYS A 17 7.15 -8.83 -0.56
CA LYS A 17 8.07 -9.79 0.06
C LYS A 17 7.38 -10.53 1.21
N ASP A 18 6.68 -9.83 2.07
CA ASP A 18 5.94 -10.44 3.18
C ASP A 18 4.83 -11.37 2.64
N PHE A 19 4.11 -10.96 1.60
CA PHE A 19 3.13 -11.81 0.92
C PHE A 19 3.76 -13.03 0.25
N ALA A 20 4.91 -12.88 -0.38
CA ALA A 20 5.63 -14.00 -1.01
C ALA A 20 6.13 -15.01 0.04
N GLU A 21 6.55 -14.53 1.19
CA GLU A 21 6.94 -15.37 2.33
C GLU A 21 5.74 -16.15 2.87
N ALA A 22 4.58 -15.51 3.04
CA ALA A 22 3.34 -16.18 3.42
C ALA A 22 2.91 -17.24 2.39
N ALA A 23 3.03 -16.95 1.11
CA ALA A 23 2.76 -17.91 0.04
C ALA A 23 3.70 -19.12 0.13
N ALA A 24 4.98 -18.92 0.42
CA ALA A 24 5.93 -20.01 0.61
C ALA A 24 5.56 -20.89 1.82
N VAL A 25 5.16 -20.30 2.93
CA VAL A 25 4.69 -21.03 4.12
C VAL A 25 3.49 -21.91 3.77
N VAL A 26 2.47 -21.33 3.12
CA VAL A 26 1.25 -22.06 2.74
C VAL A 26 1.54 -23.22 1.76
N LEU A 27 2.55 -23.09 0.92
CA LEU A 27 2.94 -24.14 -0.03
C LEU A 27 3.82 -25.23 0.58
N LEU A 28 4.60 -24.91 1.62
CA LEU A 28 5.59 -25.81 2.20
C LEU A 28 5.10 -26.51 3.47
N GLU A 29 4.11 -25.96 4.14
CA GLU A 29 3.56 -26.49 5.39
C GLU A 29 2.21 -27.19 5.15
N ASP A 30 1.88 -28.14 6.01
CA ASP A 30 0.60 -28.86 5.99
C ASP A 30 -0.50 -28.06 6.72
N GLY A 31 -1.77 -28.37 6.41
CA GLY A 31 -2.92 -27.83 7.14
C GLY A 31 -3.57 -26.59 6.49
N HIS A 32 -3.09 -26.15 5.35
CA HIS A 32 -3.60 -24.96 4.65
C HIS A 32 -4.68 -25.28 3.60
N ILE A 33 -4.88 -26.54 3.25
CA ILE A 33 -5.85 -26.96 2.23
C ILE A 33 -7.26 -26.55 2.67
N GLY A 34 -7.96 -25.81 1.79
CA GLY A 34 -9.32 -25.34 2.03
C GLY A 34 -9.40 -24.10 2.95
N GLN A 35 -8.27 -23.57 3.40
CA GLN A 35 -8.24 -22.32 4.15
C GLN A 35 -8.26 -21.12 3.22
N VAL A 36 -8.89 -20.03 3.67
CA VAL A 36 -8.86 -18.71 3.02
C VAL A 36 -8.20 -17.74 3.98
N TYR A 37 -7.22 -17.01 3.49
CA TYR A 37 -6.49 -16.02 4.27
C TYR A 37 -6.64 -14.64 3.66
N GLU A 38 -7.16 -13.69 4.43
CA GLU A 38 -7.10 -12.28 4.10
C GLU A 38 -5.79 -11.72 4.64
N LEU A 39 -4.94 -11.21 3.76
CA LEU A 39 -3.60 -10.77 4.13
C LEU A 39 -3.50 -9.25 4.11
N GLY A 40 -3.23 -8.66 5.27
CA GLY A 40 -2.97 -7.24 5.47
C GLY A 40 -1.71 -7.00 6.29
N GLY A 41 -1.18 -5.78 6.27
CA GLY A 41 -0.10 -5.39 7.16
C GLY A 41 -0.57 -5.30 8.62
N ASP A 42 0.38 -5.21 9.56
CA ASP A 42 0.04 -5.12 11.00
C ASP A 42 -0.55 -3.75 11.37
N VAL A 43 -0.29 -2.72 10.59
CA VAL A 43 -0.71 -1.35 10.84
C VAL A 43 -1.35 -0.76 9.58
N ALA A 44 -2.56 -0.24 9.71
CA ALA A 44 -3.18 0.61 8.70
C ALA A 44 -2.59 2.02 8.82
N TRP A 45 -2.11 2.59 7.72
CA TRP A 45 -1.56 3.94 7.66
C TRP A 45 -2.29 4.76 6.59
N ASN A 46 -2.31 6.06 6.79
CA ASN A 46 -2.89 7.02 5.86
C ASN A 46 -1.81 7.74 5.03
N TYR A 47 -2.22 8.51 4.03
CA TYR A 47 -1.28 9.22 3.15
C TYR A 47 -0.48 10.33 3.86
N THR A 48 -0.99 10.91 4.93
CA THR A 48 -0.23 11.87 5.76
C THR A 48 0.93 11.16 6.48
N GLU A 49 0.67 9.98 7.03
CA GLU A 49 1.71 9.14 7.65
C GLU A 49 2.72 8.65 6.62
N LEU A 50 2.28 8.29 5.41
CA LEU A 50 3.16 7.95 4.31
C LEU A 50 4.07 9.12 3.92
N ALA A 51 3.52 10.31 3.77
CA ALA A 51 4.30 11.51 3.47
C ALA A 51 5.34 11.79 4.56
N GLY A 52 4.96 11.67 5.85
CA GLY A 52 5.88 11.79 6.98
C GLY A 52 7.01 10.77 6.96
N ALA A 53 6.70 9.51 6.67
CA ALA A 53 7.69 8.45 6.56
C ALA A 53 8.68 8.67 5.39
N ILE A 54 8.20 9.18 4.26
CA ILE A 54 9.06 9.53 3.13
C ILE A 54 9.96 10.72 3.49
N ALA A 55 9.41 11.75 4.15
CA ALA A 55 10.19 12.90 4.61
C ALA A 55 11.30 12.47 5.58
N GLU A 56 11.01 11.57 6.52
CA GLU A 56 12.00 11.02 7.46
C GLU A 56 13.15 10.32 6.73
N VAL A 57 12.83 9.47 5.76
CA VAL A 57 13.85 8.67 5.06
C VAL A 57 14.67 9.49 4.09
N THR A 58 14.04 10.43 3.38
CA THR A 58 14.72 11.21 2.33
C THR A 58 15.36 12.49 2.84
N GLY A 59 15.01 12.95 4.05
CA GLY A 59 15.43 14.25 4.59
C GLY A 59 14.83 15.44 3.84
N ARG A 60 13.78 15.23 3.04
CA ARG A 60 13.09 16.26 2.27
C ARG A 60 11.73 16.54 2.85
N GLU A 61 11.27 17.79 2.76
CA GLU A 61 9.90 18.13 3.10
C GLU A 61 8.93 17.50 2.09
N VAL A 62 8.01 16.69 2.59
CA VAL A 62 6.98 16.01 1.78
C VAL A 62 5.64 16.25 2.43
N GLU A 63 4.71 16.83 1.69
CA GLU A 63 3.36 17.12 2.14
C GLU A 63 2.34 16.32 1.32
N TYR A 64 1.36 15.76 2.00
CA TYR A 64 0.19 15.16 1.37
C TYR A 64 -0.85 16.23 1.09
N GLN A 65 -1.26 16.36 -0.16
CA GLN A 65 -2.34 17.25 -0.57
C GLN A 65 -3.59 16.42 -0.91
N PRO A 66 -4.63 16.46 -0.07
CA PRO A 66 -5.88 15.78 -0.37
C PRO A 66 -6.57 16.45 -1.57
N LEU A 67 -7.07 15.63 -2.49
CA LEU A 67 -7.84 16.06 -3.66
C LEU A 67 -9.22 15.41 -3.61
N THR A 68 -10.22 16.10 -4.14
CA THR A 68 -11.51 15.48 -4.44
C THR A 68 -11.37 14.50 -5.60
N ALA A 69 -12.33 13.59 -5.76
CA ALA A 69 -12.34 12.64 -6.88
C ALA A 69 -12.30 13.34 -8.24
N ASP A 70 -13.02 14.45 -8.39
CA ASP A 70 -13.05 15.22 -9.63
C ASP A 70 -11.71 15.92 -9.91
N GLU A 71 -11.06 16.50 -8.89
CA GLU A 71 -9.74 17.11 -9.00
C GLU A 71 -8.68 16.06 -9.34
N GLN A 72 -8.75 14.88 -8.73
CA GLN A 72 -7.84 13.78 -9.03
C GLN A 72 -8.04 13.29 -10.47
N LEU A 73 -9.29 13.08 -10.90
CA LEU A 73 -9.60 12.69 -12.28
C LEU A 73 -9.03 13.69 -13.29
N ALA A 74 -9.29 14.98 -13.09
CA ALA A 74 -8.78 16.03 -13.95
C ALA A 74 -7.24 16.06 -13.99
N GLY A 75 -6.58 15.90 -12.85
CA GLY A 75 -5.13 15.84 -12.75
C GLY A 75 -4.52 14.63 -13.48
N LEU A 76 -5.12 13.46 -13.36
CA LEU A 76 -4.68 12.24 -14.04
C LEU A 76 -4.84 12.36 -15.56
N GLN A 77 -5.95 12.91 -16.03
CA GLN A 77 -6.17 13.18 -17.46
C GLN A 77 -5.18 14.22 -18.01
N ALA A 78 -4.92 15.29 -17.24
CA ALA A 78 -3.91 16.29 -17.60
C ALA A 78 -2.49 15.70 -17.66
N ALA A 79 -2.21 14.65 -16.88
CA ALA A 79 -0.96 13.88 -16.92
C ALA A 79 -0.89 12.88 -18.08
N GLY A 80 -1.95 12.77 -18.91
CA GLY A 80 -1.98 11.96 -20.12
C GLY A 80 -2.64 10.59 -19.98
N LEU A 81 -3.30 10.29 -18.85
CA LEU A 81 -4.09 9.07 -18.73
C LEU A 81 -5.41 9.20 -19.49
N ASP A 82 -5.83 8.13 -20.16
CA ASP A 82 -7.17 8.05 -20.74
C ASP A 82 -8.25 8.03 -19.65
N GLU A 83 -9.48 8.38 -20.04
CA GLU A 83 -10.61 8.50 -19.10
C GLU A 83 -10.90 7.21 -18.32
N GLY A 84 -10.81 6.05 -18.98
CA GLY A 84 -11.07 4.76 -18.36
C GLY A 84 -10.03 4.43 -17.29
N THR A 85 -8.75 4.61 -17.62
CA THR A 85 -7.64 4.38 -16.68
C THR A 85 -7.67 5.37 -15.52
N ALA A 86 -7.90 6.66 -15.80
CA ALA A 86 -8.01 7.68 -14.76
C ALA A 86 -9.21 7.41 -13.83
N GLY A 87 -10.36 7.05 -14.38
CA GLY A 87 -11.55 6.67 -13.61
C GLY A 87 -11.32 5.44 -12.72
N PHE A 88 -10.61 4.43 -13.23
CA PHE A 88 -10.24 3.25 -12.45
C PHE A 88 -9.35 3.62 -11.24
N VAL A 89 -8.33 4.46 -11.45
CA VAL A 89 -7.45 4.92 -10.35
C VAL A 89 -8.23 5.68 -9.29
N VAL A 90 -9.11 6.59 -9.69
CA VAL A 90 -9.98 7.35 -8.76
C VAL A 90 -10.90 6.43 -7.97
N ALA A 91 -11.48 5.42 -8.61
CA ALA A 91 -12.34 4.45 -7.93
C ALA A 91 -11.56 3.60 -6.93
N LEU A 92 -10.33 3.18 -7.28
CA LEU A 92 -9.43 2.44 -6.41
C LEU A 92 -9.06 3.27 -5.16
N ASP A 93 -8.63 4.51 -5.35
CA ASP A 93 -8.25 5.40 -4.25
C ASP A 93 -9.45 5.74 -3.35
N SER A 94 -10.64 5.89 -3.92
CA SER A 94 -11.88 6.08 -3.16
C SER A 94 -12.21 4.86 -2.29
N GLY A 95 -12.01 3.65 -2.81
CA GLY A 95 -12.16 2.41 -2.04
C GLY A 95 -11.15 2.32 -0.90
N ILE A 96 -9.90 2.70 -1.14
CA ILE A 96 -8.86 2.75 -0.10
C ILE A 96 -9.22 3.78 0.98
N ALA A 97 -9.68 4.97 0.60
CA ALA A 97 -10.13 6.00 1.53
C ALA A 97 -11.34 5.54 2.38
N ALA A 98 -12.20 4.70 1.82
CA ALA A 98 -13.30 4.06 2.53
C ALA A 98 -12.89 2.89 3.44
N GLY A 99 -11.60 2.55 3.50
CA GLY A 99 -11.05 1.52 4.38
C GLY A 99 -10.96 0.12 3.78
N ALA A 100 -11.09 -0.04 2.47
CA ALA A 100 -11.05 -1.36 1.81
C ALA A 100 -9.74 -2.15 2.06
N LEU A 101 -8.65 -1.47 2.39
CA LEU A 101 -7.35 -2.07 2.70
C LEU A 101 -6.89 -1.84 4.16
N ALA A 102 -7.81 -1.49 5.05
CA ALA A 102 -7.48 -1.14 6.45
C ALA A 102 -7.56 -2.33 7.41
N ASP A 103 -7.82 -3.54 6.92
CA ASP A 103 -7.88 -4.73 7.78
C ASP A 103 -6.48 -5.15 8.25
N THR A 104 -6.33 -5.24 9.57
CA THR A 104 -5.08 -5.55 10.27
C THR A 104 -5.28 -6.68 11.28
N ASP A 105 -5.86 -7.80 10.86
CA ASP A 105 -6.16 -8.94 11.73
C ASP A 105 -4.92 -9.74 12.19
N GLY A 106 -3.73 -9.40 11.67
CA GLY A 106 -2.46 -10.04 12.02
C GLY A 106 -2.24 -11.40 11.35
N THR A 107 -3.08 -11.80 10.41
CA THR A 107 -2.96 -13.10 9.73
C THR A 107 -1.63 -13.23 8.99
N LEU A 108 -1.19 -12.19 8.29
CA LEU A 108 0.08 -12.19 7.58
C LEU A 108 1.27 -12.40 8.54
N ALA A 109 1.33 -11.65 9.64
CA ALA A 109 2.40 -11.79 10.65
C ALA A 109 2.42 -13.20 11.27
N ARG A 110 1.26 -13.78 11.54
CA ARG A 110 1.17 -15.16 12.05
C ARG A 110 1.72 -16.18 11.05
N LEU A 111 1.41 -16.06 9.77
CA LEU A 111 1.89 -16.98 8.74
C LEU A 111 3.40 -16.89 8.58
N ILE A 112 3.97 -15.70 8.51
CA ILE A 112 5.42 -15.52 8.32
C ILE A 112 6.24 -15.62 9.63
N GLY A 113 5.58 -15.75 10.77
CA GLY A 113 6.23 -15.94 12.08
C GLY A 113 7.00 -14.70 12.59
N ARG A 114 6.73 -13.52 12.07
CA ARG A 114 7.33 -12.24 12.44
C ARG A 114 6.39 -11.07 12.15
N PRO A 115 6.61 -9.89 12.76
CA PRO A 115 5.89 -8.68 12.35
C PRO A 115 6.08 -8.38 10.86
N THR A 116 5.07 -7.79 10.22
CA THR A 116 5.18 -7.32 8.85
C THR A 116 6.15 -6.15 8.75
N THR A 117 6.72 -5.94 7.57
CA THR A 117 7.73 -4.90 7.35
C THR A 117 7.14 -3.51 7.64
N PRO A 118 7.68 -2.75 8.60
CA PRO A 118 7.22 -1.40 8.91
C PRO A 118 7.33 -0.46 7.72
N LEU A 119 6.44 0.54 7.65
CA LEU A 119 6.37 1.50 6.55
C LEU A 119 7.72 2.20 6.30
N VAL A 120 8.35 2.74 7.34
CA VAL A 120 9.64 3.45 7.25
C VAL A 120 10.75 2.53 6.74
N ASP A 121 10.80 1.29 7.22
CA ASP A 121 11.80 0.31 6.77
C ASP A 121 11.55 -0.12 5.32
N GLY A 122 10.29 -0.22 4.93
CA GLY A 122 9.89 -0.46 3.55
C GLY A 122 10.40 0.63 2.61
N ILE A 123 10.24 1.90 2.99
CA ILE A 123 10.69 3.06 2.21
C ILE A 123 12.21 3.14 2.20
N ARG A 124 12.88 3.03 3.37
CA ARG A 124 14.34 3.13 3.49
C ARG A 124 15.09 2.17 2.59
N ALA A 125 14.50 1.07 2.32
CA ALA A 125 15.18 0.04 1.54
C ALA A 125 15.01 0.19 0.01
N ILE A 126 14.26 1.17 -0.45
CA ILE A 126 14.08 1.54 -1.86
C ILE A 126 14.56 2.97 -2.16
N ALA A 127 14.93 3.72 -1.15
CA ALA A 127 15.39 5.11 -1.26
C ALA A 127 16.85 5.23 -1.74
#